data_a5529337d001b94fd8aa3ed6bba255cf
#
_entry.id   a5529337d001b94fd8aa3ed6bba255cf
#
_cell.length_a   1.000
_cell.length_b   1.000
_cell.length_c   1.000
_cell.angle_alpha   90.00
_cell.angle_beta   90.00
_cell.angle_gamma   90.00
#
_symmetry.space_group_name_H-M   'P 1'
#
loop_
_entity.id
_entity.type
_entity.pdbx_description
1 polymer ?
#
loop_
_entity_poly.entity_id
_entity_poly.type
_entity_poly.pdbx_seq_one_letter_code
_entity_poly.pdbx_strand_id
1 'polypeptide(L)'
;MFVQNQLKSWIASIRSKTALPLRIELWNGQHVDLSSEAPRVTIRLPTVASARYLLNPSLANLGSAYVEGNIEVKGTAQDMISICNALARNTLKPEGKLARIVRSFTHDKNKDAEAIRYHYDVSNAFYEQFLDPALVYSCAYFEQGDETLAQAQVKKIDHILKKIQLQPGQTLLDIGCGWGALVIRAAQQYGARCVGVTLSENQYALARERVAAAGLAHLIDIRLQDYRDVTGQFDRITSVGMFEHVGLKHLPNYFSIINKLLAPDGMAMNHGITSTDPDNGETPYGGGEFIEKYVFPHGELAHIGNVLKTMQQGGLEVLDVENLRRHYARTCALWTENFEAHAEQIRPLAGERRFRIWHVYLAGCAYAFEQDLISLYQIVCVKAGRRSSTLPWSRNYMYAQDARPAPVLAH
;
A
#
# COMPACT_ATOMS: atom_id res chain seq x y z
N MET A 1 -36.49 20.13 14.59
CA MET A 1 -37.65 19.36 14.03
C MET A 1 -37.37 18.90 12.59
N PHE A 2 -36.99 19.78 11.65
CA PHE A 2 -36.75 19.42 10.23
C PHE A 2 -35.66 18.35 10.02
N VAL A 3 -34.46 18.55 10.58
CA VAL A 3 -33.33 17.62 10.46
C VAL A 3 -33.64 16.25 11.08
N GLN A 4 -34.36 16.23 12.20
CA GLN A 4 -34.78 14.95 12.84
C GLN A 4 -35.75 14.16 11.95
N ASN A 5 -36.67 14.84 11.26
CA ASN A 5 -37.59 14.19 10.35
C ASN A 5 -36.89 13.64 9.10
N GLN A 6 -35.95 14.40 8.55
CA GLN A 6 -35.09 13.91 7.45
C GLN A 6 -34.28 12.68 7.85
N LEU A 7 -33.66 12.71 9.04
CA LEU A 7 -32.87 11.59 9.55
C LEU A 7 -33.75 10.34 9.79
N LYS A 8 -34.97 10.51 10.36
CA LYS A 8 -35.94 9.41 10.53
C LYS A 8 -36.34 8.79 9.19
N SER A 9 -36.63 9.62 8.17
CA SER A 9 -36.95 9.14 6.82
C SER A 9 -35.78 8.40 6.17
N TRP A 10 -34.58 8.92 6.32
CA TRP A 10 -33.36 8.27 5.83
C TRP A 10 -33.13 6.92 6.52
N ILE A 11 -33.25 6.83 7.87
CA ILE A 11 -33.14 5.58 8.63
C ILE A 11 -34.17 4.56 8.13
N ALA A 12 -35.44 4.97 7.97
CA ALA A 12 -36.48 4.09 7.44
C ALA A 12 -36.16 3.57 6.03
N SER A 13 -35.62 4.43 5.17
CA SER A 13 -35.17 4.06 3.82
C SER A 13 -34.00 3.06 3.85
N ILE A 14 -33.03 3.21 4.75
CA ILE A 14 -31.92 2.24 4.86
C ILE A 14 -32.44 0.91 5.38
N ARG A 15 -33.25 0.89 6.45
CA ARG A 15 -33.84 -0.32 7.01
C ARG A 15 -34.65 -1.13 5.99
N SER A 16 -35.32 -0.47 5.05
CA SER A 16 -36.10 -1.16 4.00
C SER A 16 -35.21 -1.82 2.93
N LYS A 17 -33.95 -1.41 2.80
CA LYS A 17 -33.01 -1.89 1.77
C LYS A 17 -32.04 -2.93 2.31
N THR A 18 -31.63 -2.78 3.58
CA THR A 18 -30.57 -3.63 4.16
C THR A 18 -30.64 -3.64 5.68
N ALA A 19 -30.35 -4.80 6.28
CA ALA A 19 -30.18 -4.95 7.71
C ALA A 19 -28.70 -4.73 8.07
N LEU A 20 -28.36 -3.56 8.62
CA LEU A 20 -27.00 -3.24 9.03
C LEU A 20 -26.88 -3.34 10.56
N PRO A 21 -25.87 -4.02 11.13
CA PRO A 21 -25.61 -4.05 12.57
C PRO A 21 -24.96 -2.73 13.03
N LEU A 22 -25.70 -1.64 12.81
CA LEU A 22 -25.31 -0.26 13.07
C LEU A 22 -26.26 0.40 14.06
N ARG A 23 -25.69 1.01 15.09
CA ARG A 23 -26.36 1.94 16.00
C ARG A 23 -26.02 3.37 15.66
N ILE A 24 -27.02 4.24 15.64
CA ILE A 24 -26.84 5.69 15.54
C ILE A 24 -27.24 6.31 16.87
N GLU A 25 -26.29 6.94 17.55
CA GLU A 25 -26.52 7.73 18.77
C GLU A 25 -26.66 9.21 18.41
N LEU A 26 -27.76 9.80 18.82
CA LEU A 26 -28.07 11.19 18.56
C LEU A 26 -27.52 12.10 19.68
N TRP A 27 -27.39 13.40 19.37
CA TRP A 27 -26.93 14.46 20.29
C TRP A 27 -27.78 14.62 21.56
N ASN A 28 -28.99 14.09 21.59
CA ASN A 28 -29.91 14.14 22.74
C ASN A 28 -29.87 12.85 23.56
N GLY A 29 -28.95 11.95 23.30
CA GLY A 29 -28.81 10.66 23.99
C GLY A 29 -29.74 9.53 23.49
N GLN A 30 -30.66 9.82 22.56
CA GLN A 30 -31.44 8.79 21.92
C GLN A 30 -30.59 7.98 20.94
N HIS A 31 -30.93 6.69 20.79
CA HIS A 31 -30.27 5.85 19.77
C HIS A 31 -31.28 5.12 18.90
N VAL A 32 -30.83 4.71 17.73
CA VAL A 32 -31.60 3.94 16.76
C VAL A 32 -30.72 2.85 16.18
N ASP A 33 -31.17 1.59 16.30
CA ASP A 33 -30.50 0.45 15.67
C ASP A 33 -31.07 0.20 14.28
N LEU A 34 -30.22 -0.05 13.29
CA LEU A 34 -30.63 -0.25 11.89
C LEU A 34 -31.03 -1.71 11.60
N SER A 35 -30.75 -2.64 12.50
CA SER A 35 -31.19 -4.04 12.41
C SER A 35 -31.57 -4.56 13.79
N SER A 36 -32.11 -5.79 13.85
CA SER A 36 -32.39 -6.52 15.08
C SER A 36 -31.15 -7.21 15.66
N GLU A 37 -30.06 -7.27 14.91
CA GLU A 37 -28.79 -7.81 15.37
C GLU A 37 -28.08 -6.82 16.30
N ALA A 38 -27.27 -7.35 17.22
CA ALA A 38 -26.44 -6.52 18.07
C ALA A 38 -25.54 -5.61 17.21
N PRO A 39 -25.46 -4.31 17.51
CA PRO A 39 -24.67 -3.38 16.70
C PRO A 39 -23.18 -3.70 16.82
N ARG A 40 -22.52 -3.91 15.67
CA ARG A 40 -21.06 -4.03 15.59
C ARG A 40 -20.39 -2.68 15.50
N VAL A 41 -21.10 -1.68 14.97
CA VAL A 41 -20.63 -0.29 14.89
C VAL A 41 -21.65 0.64 15.50
N THR A 42 -21.16 1.65 16.23
CA THR A 42 -21.95 2.77 16.74
C THR A 42 -21.41 4.07 16.17
N ILE A 43 -22.23 4.81 15.42
CA ILE A 43 -21.93 6.18 14.98
C ILE A 43 -22.64 7.14 15.93
N ARG A 44 -21.85 7.94 16.67
CA ARG A 44 -22.39 8.99 17.54
C ARG A 44 -22.36 10.32 16.80
N LEU A 45 -23.46 11.02 16.83
CA LEU A 45 -23.63 12.38 16.30
C LEU A 45 -23.55 13.39 17.46
N PRO A 46 -22.43 14.08 17.67
CA PRO A 46 -22.28 15.02 18.82
C PRO A 46 -23.21 16.21 18.74
N THR A 47 -23.60 16.62 17.52
CA THR A 47 -24.45 17.80 17.29
C THR A 47 -25.52 17.52 16.23
N VAL A 48 -26.54 18.38 16.17
CA VAL A 48 -27.57 18.33 15.11
C VAL A 48 -26.93 18.47 13.70
N ALA A 49 -25.88 19.30 13.58
CA ALA A 49 -25.18 19.53 12.32
C ALA A 49 -24.47 18.26 11.81
N SER A 50 -24.09 17.34 12.71
CA SER A 50 -23.44 16.07 12.35
C SER A 50 -24.35 15.16 11.52
N ALA A 51 -25.67 15.33 11.58
CA ALA A 51 -26.62 14.53 10.80
C ALA A 51 -26.41 14.65 9.28
N ARG A 52 -25.86 15.77 8.80
CA ARG A 52 -25.57 15.99 7.37
C ARG A 52 -24.66 14.92 6.75
N TYR A 53 -23.74 14.35 7.55
CA TYR A 53 -22.81 13.34 7.08
C TYR A 53 -23.49 11.98 6.81
N LEU A 54 -24.54 11.65 7.57
CA LEU A 54 -25.36 10.46 7.30
C LEU A 54 -26.35 10.67 6.14
N LEU A 55 -26.80 11.90 5.93
CA LEU A 55 -27.71 12.22 4.83
C LEU A 55 -26.99 12.19 3.44
N ASN A 56 -25.68 12.36 3.43
CA ASN A 56 -24.81 12.18 2.25
C ASN A 56 -23.56 11.34 2.63
N PRO A 57 -23.71 10.02 2.82
CA PRO A 57 -22.71 9.16 3.41
C PRO A 57 -21.67 8.64 2.39
N SER A 58 -21.02 9.53 1.61
CA SER A 58 -19.86 9.13 0.83
C SER A 58 -18.70 8.75 1.79
N LEU A 59 -17.83 7.87 1.33
CA LEU A 59 -16.65 7.46 2.12
C LEU A 59 -15.75 8.65 2.47
N ALA A 60 -15.60 9.60 1.53
CA ALA A 60 -14.90 10.85 1.77
C ALA A 60 -15.53 11.69 2.89
N ASN A 61 -16.88 11.84 2.86
CA ASN A 61 -17.61 12.62 3.86
C ASN A 61 -17.57 11.97 5.24
N LEU A 62 -17.85 10.66 5.33
CA LEU A 62 -17.83 9.92 6.58
C LEU A 62 -16.42 9.86 7.17
N GLY A 63 -15.42 9.55 6.35
CA GLY A 63 -14.02 9.53 6.74
C GLY A 63 -13.54 10.90 7.22
N SER A 64 -13.84 11.98 6.48
CA SER A 64 -13.53 13.35 6.89
C SER A 64 -14.22 13.73 8.19
N ALA A 65 -15.50 13.38 8.35
CA ALA A 65 -16.23 13.67 9.57
C ALA A 65 -15.63 12.98 10.79
N TYR A 66 -15.17 11.74 10.65
CA TYR A 66 -14.48 10.99 11.69
C TYR A 66 -13.11 11.61 12.02
N VAL A 67 -12.30 11.91 11.01
CA VAL A 67 -10.97 12.52 11.17
C VAL A 67 -11.05 13.85 11.89
N GLU A 68 -12.03 14.70 11.56
CA GLU A 68 -12.19 16.03 12.12
C GLU A 68 -13.04 16.04 13.42
N GLY A 69 -13.45 14.87 13.95
CA GLY A 69 -14.24 14.75 15.19
C GLY A 69 -15.69 15.23 15.08
N ASN A 70 -16.21 15.39 13.86
CA ASN A 70 -17.62 15.79 13.65
C ASN A 70 -18.58 14.62 13.88
N ILE A 71 -18.08 13.39 13.82
CA ILE A 71 -18.73 12.16 14.27
C ILE A 71 -17.75 11.34 15.09
N GLU A 72 -18.27 10.55 16.03
CA GLU A 72 -17.49 9.54 16.73
C GLU A 72 -17.97 8.17 16.28
N VAL A 73 -17.02 7.24 16.07
CA VAL A 73 -17.35 5.89 15.64
C VAL A 73 -16.71 4.88 16.61
N LYS A 74 -17.48 3.91 17.08
CA LYS A 74 -17.02 2.80 17.91
C LYS A 74 -17.28 1.50 17.15
N GLY A 75 -16.33 0.59 17.20
CA GLY A 75 -16.30 -0.69 16.49
C GLY A 75 -14.89 -0.94 15.97
N THR A 76 -14.64 -2.11 15.39
CA THR A 76 -13.36 -2.37 14.69
C THR A 76 -13.31 -1.55 13.41
N ALA A 77 -12.11 -1.15 12.98
CA ALA A 77 -11.94 -0.39 11.75
C ALA A 77 -12.49 -1.14 10.53
N GLN A 78 -12.37 -2.46 10.52
CA GLN A 78 -12.87 -3.33 9.46
C GLN A 78 -14.41 -3.30 9.36
N ASP A 79 -15.11 -3.39 10.52
CA ASP A 79 -16.57 -3.24 10.58
C ASP A 79 -17.00 -1.81 10.18
N MET A 80 -16.26 -0.79 10.63
CA MET A 80 -16.51 0.62 10.26
C MET A 80 -16.50 0.81 8.75
N ILE A 81 -15.44 0.36 8.05
CA ILE A 81 -15.32 0.48 6.60
C ILE A 81 -16.41 -0.30 5.88
N SER A 82 -16.68 -1.54 6.30
CA SER A 82 -17.73 -2.38 5.72
C SER A 82 -19.11 -1.72 5.81
N ILE A 83 -19.48 -1.21 6.98
CA ILE A 83 -20.76 -0.53 7.21
C ILE A 83 -20.84 0.81 6.47
N CYS A 84 -19.77 1.62 6.46
CA CYS A 84 -19.73 2.87 5.69
C CYS A 84 -19.91 2.62 4.19
N ASN A 85 -19.27 1.57 3.64
CA ASN A 85 -19.49 1.17 2.24
C ASN A 85 -20.94 0.75 1.98
N ALA A 86 -21.53 -0.04 2.87
CA ALA A 86 -22.92 -0.46 2.73
C ALA A 86 -23.88 0.75 2.79
N LEU A 87 -23.64 1.72 3.65
CA LEU A 87 -24.39 2.98 3.69
C LEU A 87 -24.27 3.75 2.39
N ALA A 88 -23.05 3.93 1.87
CA ALA A 88 -22.80 4.65 0.61
C ALA A 88 -23.51 3.98 -0.57
N ARG A 89 -23.36 2.66 -0.73
CA ARG A 89 -24.01 1.88 -1.81
C ARG A 89 -25.54 1.97 -1.78
N ASN A 90 -26.15 1.96 -0.60
CA ASN A 90 -27.61 2.00 -0.46
C ASN A 90 -28.20 3.41 -0.54
N THR A 91 -27.37 4.46 -0.44
CA THR A 91 -27.82 5.85 -0.44
C THR A 91 -27.44 6.58 -1.72
N LEU A 92 -26.24 6.35 -2.23
CA LEU A 92 -25.65 7.11 -3.35
C LEU A 92 -25.75 6.32 -4.66
N LYS A 93 -25.82 7.05 -5.77
CA LYS A 93 -25.58 6.47 -7.09
C LYS A 93 -24.08 6.46 -7.38
N PRO A 94 -23.57 5.45 -8.09
CA PRO A 94 -22.17 5.46 -8.54
C PRO A 94 -21.91 6.73 -9.38
N GLU A 95 -20.76 7.37 -9.14
CA GLU A 95 -20.39 8.56 -9.90
C GLU A 95 -20.21 8.23 -11.39
N GLY A 96 -20.75 9.07 -12.26
CA GLY A 96 -20.64 8.89 -13.72
C GLY A 96 -19.25 9.24 -14.25
N LYS A 97 -18.88 8.65 -15.40
CA LYS A 97 -17.56 8.82 -16.07
C LYS A 97 -17.12 10.28 -16.33
N LEU A 98 -18.06 11.22 -16.42
CA LEU A 98 -17.78 12.63 -16.74
C LEU A 98 -17.10 13.43 -15.61
N ALA A 99 -17.26 13.04 -14.35
CA ALA A 99 -16.58 13.68 -13.21
C ALA A 99 -15.07 13.36 -13.16
N ARG A 100 -14.62 12.35 -13.90
CA ARG A 100 -13.26 11.78 -13.89
C ARG A 100 -12.27 12.53 -14.80
N ILE A 101 -12.72 13.32 -15.76
CA ILE A 101 -11.87 13.90 -16.82
C ILE A 101 -11.07 15.14 -16.36
N VAL A 102 -11.41 15.74 -15.22
CA VAL A 102 -10.88 17.06 -14.82
C VAL A 102 -9.59 16.98 -13.97
N ARG A 103 -9.15 15.79 -13.54
CA ARG A 103 -8.03 15.63 -12.59
C ARG A 103 -6.76 15.13 -13.25
N SER A 104 -6.16 15.91 -14.16
CA SER A 104 -4.78 15.67 -14.60
C SER A 104 -3.83 16.47 -13.72
N PHE A 105 -3.12 15.77 -12.83
CA PHE A 105 -2.12 16.38 -11.95
C PHE A 105 -0.77 16.49 -12.64
N THR A 106 -0.02 17.54 -12.33
CA THR A 106 1.36 17.71 -12.79
C THR A 106 2.32 17.12 -11.78
N HIS A 107 2.97 16.02 -12.14
CA HIS A 107 4.06 15.43 -11.37
C HIS A 107 5.39 16.10 -11.75
N ASP A 108 6.20 16.47 -10.75
CA ASP A 108 7.59 16.89 -10.90
C ASP A 108 8.43 16.40 -9.71
N LYS A 109 9.78 16.46 -9.84
CA LYS A 109 10.70 15.96 -8.79
C LYS A 109 10.42 16.53 -7.39
N ASN A 110 10.05 17.80 -7.29
CA ASN A 110 9.84 18.47 -6.01
C ASN A 110 8.50 18.03 -5.39
N LYS A 111 7.44 17.93 -6.20
CA LYS A 111 6.12 17.49 -5.75
C LYS A 111 6.10 16.02 -5.35
N ASP A 112 6.80 15.16 -6.11
CA ASP A 112 6.95 13.75 -5.78
C ASP A 112 7.65 13.59 -4.42
N ALA A 113 8.74 14.33 -4.19
CA ALA A 113 9.46 14.33 -2.92
C ALA A 113 8.62 14.87 -1.75
N GLU A 114 7.82 15.92 -1.99
CA GLU A 114 6.92 16.49 -0.99
C GLU A 114 5.78 15.53 -0.62
N ALA A 115 5.17 14.86 -1.59
CA ALA A 115 4.12 13.86 -1.37
C ALA A 115 4.66 12.66 -0.58
N ILE A 116 5.86 12.16 -0.92
CA ILE A 116 6.54 11.10 -0.19
C ILE A 116 6.83 11.54 1.25
N ARG A 117 7.39 12.75 1.45
CA ARG A 117 7.63 13.29 2.79
C ARG A 117 6.34 13.41 3.59
N TYR A 118 5.26 13.90 3.02
CA TYR A 118 3.97 14.05 3.69
C TYR A 118 3.45 12.73 4.26
N HIS A 119 3.56 11.64 3.50
CA HIS A 119 3.11 10.31 3.94
C HIS A 119 4.09 9.66 4.93
N TYR A 120 5.41 9.74 4.65
CA TYR A 120 6.44 9.05 5.43
C TYR A 120 7.05 9.89 6.56
N ASP A 121 6.65 11.17 6.71
CA ASP A 121 7.15 12.08 7.74
C ASP A 121 6.48 11.85 9.12
N VAL A 122 6.22 10.57 9.40
CA VAL A 122 5.88 10.06 10.72
C VAL A 122 7.12 9.37 11.27
N SER A 123 7.33 9.41 12.57
CA SER A 123 8.53 8.84 13.19
C SER A 123 8.66 7.33 12.96
N ASN A 124 9.88 6.79 12.93
CA ASN A 124 10.10 5.34 12.88
C ASN A 124 9.36 4.62 14.02
N ALA A 125 9.35 5.20 15.23
CA ALA A 125 8.63 4.67 16.38
C ALA A 125 7.11 4.48 16.14
N PHE A 126 6.50 5.28 15.26
CA PHE A 126 5.12 5.10 14.85
C PHE A 126 4.94 3.83 14.00
N TYR A 127 5.81 3.60 13.01
CA TYR A 127 5.75 2.42 12.13
C TYR A 127 6.05 1.14 12.89
N GLU A 128 6.95 1.17 13.87
CA GLU A 128 7.28 0.05 14.75
C GLU A 128 6.09 -0.48 15.53
N GLN A 129 5.04 0.31 15.74
CA GLN A 129 3.85 -0.13 16.48
C GLN A 129 3.00 -1.13 15.70
N PHE A 130 3.02 -1.12 14.37
CA PHE A 130 2.10 -1.96 13.59
C PHE A 130 2.75 -2.76 12.47
N LEU A 131 3.98 -2.43 12.06
CA LEU A 131 4.75 -3.24 11.11
C LEU A 131 5.42 -4.43 11.81
N ASP A 132 6.01 -5.31 11.00
CA ASP A 132 6.87 -6.38 11.45
C ASP A 132 8.24 -5.84 11.95
N PRO A 133 9.05 -6.62 12.69
CA PRO A 133 10.36 -6.18 13.19
C PRO A 133 11.36 -5.76 12.11
N ALA A 134 11.20 -6.24 10.87
CA ALA A 134 12.03 -5.83 9.75
C ALA A 134 11.57 -4.49 9.14
N LEU A 135 10.46 -3.90 9.61
CA LEU A 135 9.87 -2.66 9.14
C LEU A 135 9.56 -2.70 7.63
N VAL A 136 8.85 -3.74 7.19
CA VAL A 136 8.49 -3.88 5.78
C VAL A 136 7.12 -3.29 5.53
N TYR A 137 7.07 -2.11 4.91
CA TYR A 137 5.81 -1.42 4.60
C TYR A 137 5.40 -1.67 3.14
N SER A 138 5.14 -2.94 2.83
CA SER A 138 4.62 -3.40 1.53
C SER A 138 3.98 -4.78 1.69
N CYS A 139 3.30 -5.29 0.64
CA CYS A 139 2.59 -6.56 0.67
C CYS A 139 3.49 -7.72 1.13
N ALA A 140 3.06 -8.49 2.09
CA ALA A 140 3.68 -9.74 2.54
C ALA A 140 3.28 -10.92 1.62
N TYR A 141 3.93 -12.07 1.75
CA TYR A 141 3.63 -13.29 0.99
C TYR A 141 3.28 -14.44 1.93
N PHE A 142 2.02 -14.85 1.95
CA PHE A 142 1.47 -15.93 2.77
C PHE A 142 1.40 -17.21 1.95
N GLU A 143 2.45 -18.00 1.98
CA GLU A 143 2.57 -19.22 1.15
C GLU A 143 1.55 -20.30 1.55
N GLN A 144 1.35 -20.50 2.84
CA GLN A 144 0.40 -21.46 3.40
C GLN A 144 -0.89 -20.79 3.89
N GLY A 145 -0.84 -19.50 4.17
CA GLY A 145 -1.98 -18.71 4.64
C GLY A 145 -2.08 -18.59 6.16
N ASP A 146 -1.21 -19.21 6.93
CA ASP A 146 -1.20 -19.19 8.41
C ASP A 146 0.04 -18.51 9.01
N GLU A 147 0.92 -17.97 8.15
CA GLU A 147 2.11 -17.26 8.61
C GLU A 147 1.77 -16.03 9.43
N THR A 148 2.62 -15.75 10.43
CA THR A 148 2.66 -14.42 11.07
C THR A 148 3.11 -13.35 10.06
N LEU A 149 2.79 -12.08 10.33
CA LEU A 149 3.22 -10.98 9.46
C LEU A 149 4.73 -10.97 9.22
N ALA A 150 5.54 -11.19 10.27
CA ALA A 150 7.00 -11.23 10.18
C ALA A 150 7.50 -12.37 9.28
N GLN A 151 6.93 -13.57 9.43
CA GLN A 151 7.27 -14.72 8.57
C GLN A 151 6.88 -14.46 7.11
N ALA A 152 5.69 -13.93 6.89
CA ALA A 152 5.19 -13.61 5.54
C ALA A 152 6.01 -12.50 4.86
N GLN A 153 6.54 -11.53 5.61
CA GLN A 153 7.43 -10.50 5.06
C GLN A 153 8.80 -11.06 4.67
N VAL A 154 9.37 -11.94 5.48
CA VAL A 154 10.61 -12.66 5.10
C VAL A 154 10.38 -13.49 3.85
N LYS A 155 9.29 -14.28 3.79
CA LYS A 155 8.93 -15.07 2.60
C LYS A 155 8.74 -14.19 1.37
N LYS A 156 8.14 -12.99 1.50
CA LYS A 156 7.99 -12.06 0.39
C LYS A 156 9.34 -11.61 -0.16
N ILE A 157 10.28 -11.26 0.70
CA ILE A 157 11.62 -10.84 0.27
C ILE A 157 12.32 -12.02 -0.43
N ASP A 158 12.30 -13.21 0.16
CA ASP A 158 12.91 -14.41 -0.44
C ASP A 158 12.26 -14.76 -1.79
N HIS A 159 10.94 -14.64 -1.91
CA HIS A 159 10.21 -14.85 -3.17
C HIS A 159 10.64 -13.86 -4.26
N ILE A 160 10.82 -12.58 -3.93
CA ILE A 160 11.37 -11.57 -4.84
C ILE A 160 12.78 -11.95 -5.31
N LEU A 161 13.67 -12.28 -4.36
CA LEU A 161 15.07 -12.59 -4.66
C LEU A 161 15.22 -13.88 -5.51
N LYS A 162 14.34 -14.87 -5.28
CA LYS A 162 14.24 -16.07 -6.13
C LYS A 162 13.74 -15.72 -7.53
N LYS A 163 12.69 -14.92 -7.67
CA LYS A 163 12.13 -14.51 -8.96
C LYS A 163 13.15 -13.84 -9.86
N ILE A 164 13.98 -12.97 -9.31
CA ILE A 164 15.06 -12.31 -10.06
C ILE A 164 16.33 -13.18 -10.16
N GLN A 165 16.31 -14.41 -9.65
CA GLN A 165 17.44 -15.34 -9.69
C GLN A 165 18.74 -14.70 -9.18
N LEU A 166 18.68 -14.02 -8.04
CA LEU A 166 19.86 -13.38 -7.46
C LEU A 166 20.93 -14.42 -7.11
N GLN A 167 22.16 -14.20 -7.56
CA GLN A 167 23.32 -15.06 -7.31
C GLN A 167 24.37 -14.38 -6.43
N PRO A 168 25.21 -15.16 -5.73
CA PRO A 168 26.31 -14.61 -4.94
C PRO A 168 27.23 -13.68 -5.76
N GLY A 169 27.62 -12.55 -5.16
CA GLY A 169 28.51 -11.57 -5.75
C GLY A 169 27.88 -10.64 -6.78
N GLN A 170 26.63 -10.87 -7.19
CA GLN A 170 25.92 -9.95 -8.09
C GLN A 170 25.59 -8.62 -7.43
N THR A 171 25.42 -7.60 -8.28
CA THR A 171 25.00 -6.26 -7.88
C THR A 171 23.48 -6.14 -7.92
N LEU A 172 22.89 -5.59 -6.85
CA LEU A 172 21.45 -5.34 -6.71
C LEU A 172 21.21 -3.85 -6.45
N LEU A 173 20.34 -3.23 -7.24
CA LEU A 173 19.75 -1.93 -6.94
C LEU A 173 18.32 -2.12 -6.41
N ASP A 174 18.01 -1.54 -5.24
CA ASP A 174 16.65 -1.48 -4.71
C ASP A 174 16.14 -0.04 -4.74
N ILE A 175 15.16 0.24 -5.61
CA ILE A 175 14.56 1.56 -5.80
C ILE A 175 13.41 1.71 -4.82
N GLY A 176 13.56 2.63 -3.85
CA GLY A 176 12.62 2.78 -2.74
C GLY A 176 12.89 1.72 -1.65
N CYS A 177 14.13 1.63 -1.17
CA CYS A 177 14.59 0.57 -0.27
C CYS A 177 13.98 0.60 1.14
N GLY A 178 13.19 1.62 1.48
CA GLY A 178 12.61 1.76 2.82
C GLY A 178 13.68 1.72 3.91
N TRP A 179 13.44 0.95 4.96
CA TRP A 179 14.39 0.74 6.07
C TRP A 179 15.41 -0.37 5.80
N GLY A 180 15.62 -0.74 4.54
CA GLY A 180 16.70 -1.61 4.08
C GLY A 180 16.47 -3.11 4.20
N ALA A 181 15.28 -3.58 4.55
CA ALA A 181 15.03 -5.01 4.82
C ALA A 181 15.40 -5.92 3.63
N LEU A 182 15.07 -5.54 2.40
CA LEU A 182 15.35 -6.34 1.20
C LEU A 182 16.84 -6.41 0.92
N VAL A 183 17.56 -5.28 0.94
CA VAL A 183 19.01 -5.25 0.66
C VAL A 183 19.82 -5.94 1.76
N ILE A 184 19.39 -5.84 3.03
CA ILE A 184 20.00 -6.57 4.15
C ILE A 184 19.84 -8.08 3.91
N ARG A 185 18.62 -8.55 3.61
CA ARG A 185 18.35 -9.97 3.33
C ARG A 185 19.14 -10.46 2.12
N ALA A 186 19.22 -9.68 1.04
CA ALA A 186 19.98 -10.01 -0.16
C ALA A 186 21.48 -10.17 0.13
N ALA A 187 22.06 -9.26 0.90
CA ALA A 187 23.46 -9.37 1.29
C ALA A 187 23.72 -10.56 2.23
N GLN A 188 22.86 -10.78 3.24
CA GLN A 188 22.99 -11.88 4.20
C GLN A 188 22.88 -13.26 3.57
N GLN A 189 21.87 -13.47 2.72
CA GLN A 189 21.53 -14.79 2.20
C GLN A 189 22.24 -15.14 0.89
N TYR A 190 22.59 -14.11 0.11
CA TYR A 190 23.14 -14.28 -1.24
C TYR A 190 24.55 -13.69 -1.39
N GLY A 191 25.07 -12.95 -0.41
CA GLY A 191 26.36 -12.26 -0.55
C GLY A 191 26.33 -11.22 -1.67
N ALA A 192 25.16 -10.65 -1.97
CA ALA A 192 25.01 -9.65 -3.01
C ALA A 192 25.59 -8.30 -2.58
N ARG A 193 26.08 -7.52 -3.57
CA ARG A 193 26.49 -6.13 -3.37
C ARG A 193 25.30 -5.23 -3.68
N CYS A 194 24.77 -4.56 -2.67
CA CYS A 194 23.51 -3.84 -2.77
C CYS A 194 23.69 -2.32 -2.74
N VAL A 195 22.90 -1.64 -3.56
CA VAL A 195 22.64 -0.20 -3.45
C VAL A 195 21.17 -0.03 -3.19
N GLY A 196 20.82 0.63 -2.08
CA GLY A 196 19.44 1.01 -1.76
C GLY A 196 19.27 2.51 -1.84
N VAL A 197 18.25 2.99 -2.57
CA VAL A 197 17.94 4.43 -2.67
C VAL A 197 16.59 4.75 -2.05
N THR A 198 16.50 5.86 -1.32
CA THR A 198 15.27 6.41 -0.74
C THR A 198 15.32 7.93 -0.74
N LEU A 199 14.15 8.58 -0.71
CA LEU A 199 14.00 10.04 -0.54
C LEU A 199 13.65 10.45 0.91
N SER A 200 13.41 9.48 1.80
CA SER A 200 13.09 9.73 3.20
C SER A 200 14.35 9.75 4.06
N GLU A 201 14.62 10.86 4.73
CA GLU A 201 15.75 11.01 5.67
C GLU A 201 15.64 10.03 6.84
N ASN A 202 14.42 9.82 7.38
CA ASN A 202 14.17 8.87 8.47
C ASN A 202 14.48 7.42 8.06
N GLN A 203 14.04 7.01 6.85
CA GLN A 203 14.35 5.68 6.32
C GLN A 203 15.85 5.52 6.07
N TYR A 204 16.49 6.52 5.45
CA TYR A 204 17.91 6.52 5.18
C TYR A 204 18.76 6.35 6.44
N ALA A 205 18.49 7.15 7.47
CA ALA A 205 19.24 7.10 8.73
C ALA A 205 19.11 5.72 9.39
N LEU A 206 17.88 5.23 9.60
CA LEU A 206 17.65 3.93 10.25
C LEU A 206 18.14 2.76 9.39
N ALA A 207 18.00 2.80 8.06
CA ALA A 207 18.52 1.75 7.18
C ALA A 207 20.05 1.61 7.32
N ARG A 208 20.78 2.71 7.39
CA ARG A 208 22.25 2.69 7.61
C ARG A 208 22.62 2.12 8.97
N GLU A 209 21.91 2.49 10.02
CA GLU A 209 22.10 1.93 11.36
C GLU A 209 21.91 0.41 11.35
N ARG A 210 20.84 -0.06 10.72
CA ARG A 210 20.53 -1.50 10.62
C ARG A 210 21.57 -2.27 9.78
N VAL A 211 22.06 -1.67 8.69
CA VAL A 211 23.15 -2.22 7.87
C VAL A 211 24.43 -2.35 8.69
N ALA A 212 24.77 -1.32 9.46
CA ALA A 212 25.96 -1.33 10.33
C ALA A 212 25.81 -2.36 11.46
N ALA A 213 24.66 -2.41 12.13
CA ALA A 213 24.36 -3.39 13.17
C ALA A 213 24.40 -4.84 12.67
N ALA A 214 24.06 -5.08 11.39
CA ALA A 214 24.18 -6.38 10.74
C ALA A 214 25.60 -6.72 10.27
N GLY A 215 26.60 -5.82 10.42
CA GLY A 215 27.95 -6.00 9.93
C GLY A 215 28.11 -5.97 8.41
N LEU A 216 27.13 -5.42 7.68
CA LEU A 216 27.03 -5.51 6.22
C LEU A 216 27.43 -4.21 5.47
N ALA A 217 28.04 -3.25 6.16
CA ALA A 217 28.43 -1.96 5.55
C ALA A 217 29.44 -2.11 4.38
N HIS A 218 30.14 -3.24 4.29
CA HIS A 218 31.05 -3.54 3.18
C HIS A 218 30.33 -4.08 1.92
N LEU A 219 29.07 -4.50 2.03
CA LEU A 219 28.25 -5.03 0.93
C LEU A 219 27.09 -4.11 0.54
N ILE A 220 26.66 -3.22 1.42
CA ILE A 220 25.44 -2.43 1.22
C ILE A 220 25.76 -0.94 1.31
N ASP A 221 25.36 -0.19 0.27
CA ASP A 221 25.42 1.26 0.20
C ASP A 221 23.98 1.83 0.17
N ILE A 222 23.56 2.49 1.26
CA ILE A 222 22.26 3.18 1.35
C ILE A 222 22.48 4.64 0.99
N ARG A 223 21.67 5.16 0.06
CA ARG A 223 21.77 6.53 -0.45
C ARG A 223 20.47 7.30 -0.27
N LEU A 224 20.58 8.52 0.22
CA LEU A 224 19.50 9.52 0.15
C LEU A 224 19.54 10.14 -1.25
N GLN A 225 18.92 9.48 -2.23
CA GLN A 225 19.09 9.82 -3.64
C GLN A 225 17.82 9.49 -4.43
N ASP A 226 17.49 10.34 -5.40
CA ASP A 226 16.45 10.05 -6.39
C ASP A 226 16.95 8.98 -7.38
N TYR A 227 16.08 7.99 -7.69
CA TYR A 227 16.43 6.92 -8.63
C TYR A 227 16.79 7.44 -10.03
N ARG A 228 16.28 8.62 -10.41
CA ARG A 228 16.55 9.30 -11.67
C ARG A 228 18.01 9.75 -11.79
N ASP A 229 18.70 9.92 -10.67
CA ASP A 229 20.09 10.37 -10.60
C ASP A 229 21.07 9.20 -10.32
N VAL A 230 20.57 7.96 -10.25
CA VAL A 230 21.42 6.76 -10.12
C VAL A 230 22.15 6.51 -11.43
N THR A 231 23.43 6.14 -11.32
CA THR A 231 24.31 5.83 -12.44
C THR A 231 24.90 4.43 -12.31
N GLY A 232 25.42 3.91 -13.41
CA GLY A 232 25.99 2.56 -13.47
C GLY A 232 25.01 1.53 -14.01
N GLN A 233 25.38 0.26 -13.89
CA GLN A 233 24.54 -0.88 -14.27
C GLN A 233 24.53 -1.92 -13.14
N PHE A 234 23.39 -2.61 -12.99
CA PHE A 234 23.15 -3.59 -11.95
C PHE A 234 22.68 -4.91 -12.56
N ASP A 235 23.17 -6.03 -12.03
CA ASP A 235 22.74 -7.36 -12.45
C ASP A 235 21.27 -7.60 -12.11
N ARG A 236 20.81 -7.03 -11.01
CA ARG A 236 19.43 -7.13 -10.53
C ARG A 236 18.90 -5.78 -10.08
N ILE A 237 17.63 -5.53 -10.38
CA ILE A 237 16.93 -4.33 -9.89
C ILE A 237 15.61 -4.76 -9.27
N THR A 238 15.32 -4.23 -8.08
CA THR A 238 14.02 -4.34 -7.42
C THR A 238 13.40 -2.97 -7.22
N SER A 239 12.09 -2.89 -7.32
CA SER A 239 11.32 -1.70 -6.97
C SER A 239 9.98 -2.14 -6.39
N VAL A 240 9.76 -1.83 -5.11
CA VAL A 240 8.64 -2.33 -4.32
C VAL A 240 7.83 -1.18 -3.76
N GLY A 241 6.58 -0.99 -4.24
CA GLY A 241 5.68 0.07 -3.78
C GLY A 241 6.15 1.46 -4.17
N MET A 242 6.72 1.61 -5.35
CA MET A 242 7.36 2.86 -5.79
C MET A 242 6.68 3.49 -7.01
N PHE A 243 6.24 2.69 -8.00
CA PHE A 243 5.71 3.25 -9.24
C PHE A 243 4.38 3.98 -9.06
N GLU A 244 3.65 3.72 -8.01
CA GLU A 244 2.42 4.41 -7.61
C GLU A 244 2.66 5.92 -7.36
N HIS A 245 3.90 6.28 -7.02
CA HIS A 245 4.33 7.65 -6.77
C HIS A 245 4.88 8.35 -8.01
N VAL A 246 5.00 7.64 -9.14
CA VAL A 246 5.60 8.16 -10.38
C VAL A 246 4.59 8.98 -11.20
N GLY A 247 3.30 8.63 -11.12
CA GLY A 247 2.24 9.18 -11.96
C GLY A 247 2.20 8.57 -13.36
N LEU A 248 0.99 8.40 -13.91
CA LEU A 248 0.74 7.67 -15.16
C LEU A 248 1.55 8.20 -16.35
N LYS A 249 1.67 9.51 -16.46
CA LYS A 249 2.40 10.19 -17.54
C LYS A 249 3.89 9.84 -17.58
N HIS A 250 4.49 9.56 -16.44
CA HIS A 250 5.92 9.36 -16.28
C HIS A 250 6.33 7.88 -16.22
N LEU A 251 5.39 6.94 -16.19
CA LEU A 251 5.67 5.50 -16.17
C LEU A 251 6.58 5.04 -17.33
N PRO A 252 6.42 5.47 -18.60
CA PRO A 252 7.32 5.07 -19.66
C PRO A 252 8.78 5.48 -19.40
N ASN A 253 8.98 6.70 -18.86
CA ASN A 253 10.32 7.19 -18.50
C ASN A 253 10.91 6.41 -17.31
N TYR A 254 10.07 6.10 -16.30
CA TYR A 254 10.47 5.29 -15.17
C TYR A 254 11.00 3.91 -15.61
N PHE A 255 10.29 3.20 -16.46
CA PHE A 255 10.74 1.91 -16.98
C PHE A 255 11.93 2.03 -17.95
N SER A 256 12.05 3.14 -18.69
CA SER A 256 13.24 3.43 -19.50
C SER A 256 14.49 3.61 -18.62
N ILE A 257 14.37 4.25 -17.47
CA ILE A 257 15.47 4.39 -16.50
C ILE A 257 15.85 3.02 -15.93
N ILE A 258 14.90 2.19 -15.54
CA ILE A 258 15.17 0.82 -15.10
C ILE A 258 15.91 0.04 -16.19
N ASN A 259 15.45 0.11 -17.44
CA ASN A 259 16.12 -0.53 -18.57
C ASN A 259 17.57 -0.03 -18.74
N LYS A 260 17.81 1.27 -18.62
CA LYS A 260 19.15 1.88 -18.71
C LYS A 260 20.10 1.37 -17.61
N LEU A 261 19.58 1.28 -16.38
CA LEU A 261 20.34 0.85 -15.18
C LEU A 261 20.53 -0.67 -15.12
N LEU A 262 19.74 -1.44 -15.86
CA LEU A 262 19.85 -2.89 -15.89
C LEU A 262 21.07 -3.31 -16.72
N ALA A 263 21.88 -4.21 -16.20
CA ALA A 263 22.99 -4.81 -16.95
C ALA A 263 22.47 -5.57 -18.18
N PRO A 264 23.29 -5.84 -19.20
CA PRO A 264 22.85 -6.57 -20.39
C PRO A 264 22.13 -7.90 -20.07
N ASP A 265 22.61 -8.73 -19.14
CA ASP A 265 21.98 -10.00 -18.70
C ASP A 265 21.22 -9.84 -17.39
N GLY A 266 20.84 -8.60 -17.08
CA GLY A 266 20.16 -8.27 -15.86
C GLY A 266 18.68 -8.62 -15.87
N MET A 267 18.11 -8.76 -14.68
CA MET A 267 16.70 -9.00 -14.44
C MET A 267 16.15 -8.01 -13.41
N ALA A 268 14.97 -7.48 -13.68
CA ALA A 268 14.31 -6.58 -12.77
C ALA A 268 12.96 -7.13 -12.31
N MET A 269 12.52 -6.74 -11.10
CA MET A 269 11.21 -7.01 -10.57
C MET A 269 10.57 -5.72 -10.09
N ASN A 270 9.37 -5.45 -10.58
CA ASN A 270 8.54 -4.34 -10.16
C ASN A 270 7.33 -4.89 -9.39
N HIS A 271 7.12 -4.39 -8.17
CA HIS A 271 6.02 -4.78 -7.29
C HIS A 271 5.22 -3.54 -6.93
N GLY A 272 3.93 -3.52 -7.25
CA GLY A 272 3.15 -2.32 -6.98
C GLY A 272 1.65 -2.49 -7.13
N ILE A 273 0.94 -1.51 -6.58
CA ILE A 273 -0.51 -1.44 -6.54
C ILE A 273 -1.03 -0.95 -7.90
N THR A 274 -2.13 -1.54 -8.33
CA THR A 274 -2.80 -1.20 -9.59
C THR A 274 -4.29 -0.97 -9.39
N SER A 275 -4.89 -0.17 -10.26
CA SER A 275 -6.34 -0.11 -10.39
C SER A 275 -6.87 -1.40 -11.03
N THR A 276 -8.06 -1.83 -10.64
CA THR A 276 -8.81 -2.89 -11.34
C THR A 276 -9.78 -2.31 -12.38
N ASP A 277 -9.99 -0.99 -12.39
CA ASP A 277 -10.76 -0.31 -13.43
C ASP A 277 -9.91 -0.17 -14.72
N PRO A 278 -10.34 -0.75 -15.86
CA PRO A 278 -9.60 -0.67 -17.13
C PRO A 278 -9.39 0.77 -17.63
N ASP A 279 -10.27 1.67 -17.25
CA ASP A 279 -10.21 3.09 -17.63
C ASP A 279 -9.37 3.94 -16.63
N ASN A 280 -8.66 3.32 -15.68
CA ASN A 280 -7.96 3.95 -14.55
C ASN A 280 -8.89 4.84 -13.71
N GLY A 281 -10.11 4.37 -13.50
CA GLY A 281 -11.11 5.08 -12.70
C GLY A 281 -10.78 5.05 -11.20
N GLU A 282 -11.40 5.98 -10.49
CA GLU A 282 -11.29 6.04 -9.02
C GLU A 282 -12.09 4.92 -8.35
N THR A 283 -11.72 4.61 -7.10
CA THR A 283 -12.54 3.74 -6.25
C THR A 283 -13.93 4.35 -6.03
N PRO A 284 -15.01 3.57 -6.16
CA PRO A 284 -16.36 4.09 -6.08
C PRO A 284 -16.67 4.72 -4.71
N TYR A 285 -17.71 5.57 -4.69
CA TYR A 285 -18.27 6.19 -3.47
C TYR A 285 -17.30 7.12 -2.70
N GLY A 286 -16.30 7.72 -3.37
CA GLY A 286 -15.41 8.72 -2.79
C GLY A 286 -14.25 8.15 -1.95
N GLY A 287 -13.93 6.86 -2.06
CA GLY A 287 -12.77 6.27 -1.39
C GLY A 287 -11.46 6.90 -1.85
N GLY A 288 -11.31 7.14 -3.15
CA GLY A 288 -10.14 7.83 -3.74
C GLY A 288 -9.97 9.26 -3.22
N GLU A 289 -11.06 10.01 -3.05
CA GLU A 289 -11.02 11.38 -2.52
C GLU A 289 -10.47 11.46 -1.09
N PHE A 290 -10.78 10.47 -0.25
CA PHE A 290 -10.21 10.39 1.10
C PHE A 290 -8.70 10.19 1.04
N ILE A 291 -8.24 9.26 0.20
CA ILE A 291 -6.81 8.96 0.02
C ILE A 291 -6.06 10.18 -0.50
N GLU A 292 -6.57 10.83 -1.54
CA GLU A 292 -5.98 12.05 -2.11
C GLU A 292 -5.86 13.18 -1.07
N LYS A 293 -6.90 13.37 -0.26
CA LYS A 293 -6.94 14.46 0.71
C LYS A 293 -6.03 14.26 1.91
N TYR A 294 -5.91 13.02 2.41
CA TYR A 294 -5.31 12.76 3.72
C TYR A 294 -4.05 11.90 3.70
N VAL A 295 -3.81 11.12 2.63
CA VAL A 295 -2.77 10.09 2.64
C VAL A 295 -1.76 10.28 1.53
N PHE A 296 -2.20 10.26 0.27
CA PHE A 296 -1.35 10.38 -0.91
C PHE A 296 -1.89 11.49 -1.84
N PRO A 297 -1.53 12.75 -1.59
CA PRO A 297 -1.83 13.82 -2.54
C PRO A 297 -1.24 13.46 -3.92
N HIS A 298 -2.07 13.54 -4.95
CA HIS A 298 -1.69 13.23 -6.34
C HIS A 298 -1.38 11.76 -6.65
N GLY A 299 -1.73 10.81 -5.77
CA GLY A 299 -1.55 9.38 -6.05
C GLY A 299 -2.43 8.91 -7.22
N GLU A 300 -1.82 8.27 -8.22
CA GLU A 300 -2.53 7.70 -9.39
C GLU A 300 -2.22 6.20 -9.47
N LEU A 301 -3.25 5.37 -9.63
CA LEU A 301 -3.09 3.93 -9.82
C LEU A 301 -3.31 3.55 -11.28
N ALA A 302 -2.27 3.01 -11.92
CA ALA A 302 -2.36 2.48 -13.27
C ALA A 302 -3.11 1.15 -13.29
N HIS A 303 -3.91 0.87 -14.30
CA HIS A 303 -4.38 -0.49 -14.60
C HIS A 303 -3.19 -1.38 -15.04
N ILE A 304 -3.20 -2.67 -14.66
CA ILE A 304 -2.10 -3.59 -14.98
C ILE A 304 -1.75 -3.61 -16.48
N GLY A 305 -2.73 -3.55 -17.37
CA GLY A 305 -2.51 -3.48 -18.81
C GLY A 305 -1.68 -2.27 -19.23
N ASN A 306 -1.89 -1.11 -18.60
CA ASN A 306 -1.10 0.10 -18.85
C ASN A 306 0.32 -0.03 -18.29
N VAL A 307 0.49 -0.66 -17.12
CA VAL A 307 1.82 -0.95 -16.56
C VAL A 307 2.64 -1.80 -17.53
N LEU A 308 2.08 -2.94 -17.98
CA LEU A 308 2.76 -3.84 -18.92
C LEU A 308 3.10 -3.15 -20.25
N LYS A 309 2.15 -2.38 -20.80
CA LYS A 309 2.39 -1.58 -22.02
C LYS A 309 3.53 -0.58 -21.83
N THR A 310 3.56 0.14 -20.73
CA THR A 310 4.60 1.14 -20.46
C THR A 310 5.96 0.51 -20.17
N MET A 311 6.01 -0.70 -19.60
CA MET A 311 7.26 -1.48 -19.48
C MET A 311 7.84 -1.81 -20.85
N GLN A 312 7.01 -2.28 -21.79
CA GLN A 312 7.44 -2.54 -23.17
C GLN A 312 7.90 -1.26 -23.88
N GLN A 313 7.19 -0.15 -23.71
CA GLN A 313 7.60 1.17 -24.22
C GLN A 313 8.94 1.63 -23.63
N GLY A 314 9.23 1.28 -22.37
CA GLY A 314 10.51 1.51 -21.70
C GLY A 314 11.65 0.57 -22.14
N GLY A 315 11.40 -0.35 -23.11
CA GLY A 315 12.38 -1.29 -23.63
C GLY A 315 12.58 -2.54 -22.77
N LEU A 316 11.57 -2.92 -21.97
CA LEU A 316 11.58 -4.12 -21.13
C LEU A 316 10.68 -5.21 -21.72
N GLU A 317 11.13 -6.46 -21.65
CA GLU A 317 10.35 -7.66 -21.92
C GLU A 317 9.83 -8.22 -20.62
N VAL A 318 8.51 -8.36 -20.50
CA VAL A 318 7.85 -8.93 -19.32
C VAL A 318 7.85 -10.46 -19.42
N LEU A 319 8.36 -11.13 -18.38
CA LEU A 319 8.50 -12.58 -18.32
C LEU A 319 7.48 -13.25 -17.42
N ASP A 320 7.11 -12.58 -16.31
CA ASP A 320 6.18 -13.11 -15.32
C ASP A 320 5.34 -11.99 -14.71
N VAL A 321 4.08 -12.30 -14.44
CA VAL A 321 3.12 -11.41 -13.76
C VAL A 321 2.36 -12.24 -12.74
N GLU A 322 2.56 -11.97 -11.46
CA GLU A 322 1.87 -12.64 -10.36
C GLU A 322 0.98 -11.67 -9.61
N ASN A 323 -0.30 -12.02 -9.44
CA ASN A 323 -1.27 -11.26 -8.66
C ASN A 323 -1.16 -11.63 -7.17
N LEU A 324 -0.90 -10.64 -6.33
CA LEU A 324 -0.80 -10.79 -4.88
C LEU A 324 -1.90 -10.03 -4.12
N ARG A 325 -3.02 -9.70 -4.74
CA ARG A 325 -4.12 -8.95 -4.14
C ARG A 325 -4.59 -9.55 -2.81
N ARG A 326 -4.80 -10.87 -2.76
CA ARG A 326 -5.25 -11.57 -1.55
C ARG A 326 -4.22 -11.48 -0.41
N HIS A 327 -2.93 -11.52 -0.75
CA HIS A 327 -1.84 -11.34 0.21
C HIS A 327 -1.85 -9.93 0.80
N TYR A 328 -2.13 -8.92 -0.04
CA TYR A 328 -2.15 -7.55 0.45
C TYR A 328 -3.41 -7.25 1.28
N ALA A 329 -4.57 -7.80 0.91
CA ALA A 329 -5.76 -7.74 1.76
C ALA A 329 -5.43 -8.22 3.19
N ARG A 330 -4.79 -9.40 3.30
CA ARG A 330 -4.38 -9.96 4.59
C ARG A 330 -3.30 -9.12 5.29
N THR A 331 -2.31 -8.63 4.55
CA THR A 331 -1.25 -7.76 5.11
C THR A 331 -1.85 -6.50 5.73
N CYS A 332 -2.73 -5.80 4.99
CA CYS A 332 -3.40 -4.60 5.48
C CYS A 332 -4.33 -4.88 6.66
N ALA A 333 -5.00 -6.04 6.68
CA ALA A 333 -5.83 -6.47 7.81
C ALA A 333 -4.97 -6.65 9.07
N LEU A 334 -3.84 -7.36 8.99
CA LEU A 334 -2.91 -7.53 10.10
C LEU A 334 -2.28 -6.21 10.57
N TRP A 335 -1.96 -5.30 9.65
CA TRP A 335 -1.53 -3.95 10.04
C TRP A 335 -2.62 -3.20 10.79
N THR A 336 -3.88 -3.31 10.35
CA THR A 336 -5.02 -2.67 11.03
C THR A 336 -5.21 -3.24 12.43
N GLU A 337 -5.17 -4.57 12.59
CA GLU A 337 -5.26 -5.25 13.89
C GLU A 337 -4.14 -4.81 14.84
N ASN A 338 -2.89 -4.80 14.37
CA ASN A 338 -1.75 -4.33 15.16
C ASN A 338 -1.90 -2.86 15.53
N PHE A 339 -2.35 -2.01 14.60
CA PHE A 339 -2.57 -0.58 14.83
C PHE A 339 -3.63 -0.34 15.90
N GLU A 340 -4.72 -1.08 15.88
CA GLU A 340 -5.76 -1.01 16.91
C GLU A 340 -5.26 -1.54 18.27
N ALA A 341 -4.49 -2.63 18.27
CA ALA A 341 -3.91 -3.20 19.49
C ALA A 341 -2.94 -2.25 20.19
N HIS A 342 -2.24 -1.39 19.43
CA HIS A 342 -1.28 -0.42 19.96
C HIS A 342 -1.80 1.03 19.93
N ALA A 343 -3.13 1.22 19.92
CA ALA A 343 -3.74 2.56 19.82
C ALA A 343 -3.27 3.54 20.91
N GLU A 344 -3.09 3.06 22.16
CA GLU A 344 -2.62 3.88 23.27
C GLU A 344 -1.18 4.38 23.10
N GLN A 345 -0.31 3.59 22.44
CA GLN A 345 1.07 3.95 22.13
C GLN A 345 1.14 4.87 20.90
N ILE A 346 0.28 4.64 19.91
CA ILE A 346 0.28 5.38 18.64
C ILE A 346 -0.26 6.80 18.80
N ARG A 347 -1.31 7.00 19.61
CA ARG A 347 -1.93 8.32 19.80
C ARG A 347 -0.96 9.42 20.24
N PRO A 348 -0.09 9.22 21.24
CA PRO A 348 0.89 10.23 21.62
C PRO A 348 1.98 10.46 20.56
N LEU A 349 2.33 9.45 19.73
CA LEU A 349 3.31 9.58 18.66
C LEU A 349 2.81 10.37 17.45
N ALA A 350 1.53 10.22 17.12
CA ALA A 350 0.96 10.78 15.89
C ALA A 350 -0.03 11.93 16.13
N GLY A 351 -0.61 12.02 17.32
CA GLY A 351 -1.76 12.88 17.63
C GLY A 351 -3.08 12.30 17.12
N GLU A 352 -4.19 12.67 17.75
CA GLU A 352 -5.51 12.09 17.50
C GLU A 352 -5.95 12.18 16.04
N ARG A 353 -5.73 13.33 15.37
CA ARG A 353 -6.13 13.53 13.99
C ARG A 353 -5.41 12.56 13.04
N ARG A 354 -4.10 12.40 13.18
CA ARG A 354 -3.29 11.52 12.34
C ARG A 354 -3.59 10.04 12.68
N PHE A 355 -3.81 9.70 13.96
CA PHE A 355 -4.30 8.39 14.35
C PHE A 355 -5.58 8.02 13.59
N ARG A 356 -6.58 8.92 13.56
CA ARG A 356 -7.86 8.68 12.86
C ARG A 356 -7.68 8.54 11.35
N ILE A 357 -6.76 9.31 10.73
CA ILE A 357 -6.44 9.17 9.30
C ILE A 357 -5.91 7.76 9.02
N TRP A 358 -4.88 7.33 9.76
CA TRP A 358 -4.25 6.03 9.55
C TRP A 358 -5.18 4.86 9.85
N HIS A 359 -6.03 4.98 10.86
CA HIS A 359 -7.03 3.99 11.21
C HIS A 359 -8.01 3.72 10.05
N VAL A 360 -8.56 4.79 9.46
CA VAL A 360 -9.43 4.68 8.27
C VAL A 360 -8.66 4.18 7.05
N TYR A 361 -7.43 4.64 6.86
CA TYR A 361 -6.61 4.30 5.70
C TYR A 361 -6.25 2.82 5.67
N LEU A 362 -5.69 2.27 6.76
CA LEU A 362 -5.28 0.87 6.79
C LEU A 362 -6.47 -0.09 6.59
N ALA A 363 -7.59 0.15 7.27
CA ALA A 363 -8.80 -0.63 7.10
C ALA A 363 -9.43 -0.46 5.70
N GLY A 364 -9.38 0.76 5.16
CA GLY A 364 -9.84 1.07 3.81
C GLY A 364 -9.04 0.32 2.75
N CYS A 365 -7.72 0.23 2.91
CA CYS A 365 -6.86 -0.55 2.03
C CYS A 365 -7.17 -2.05 2.12
N ALA A 366 -7.30 -2.62 3.33
CA ALA A 366 -7.68 -4.02 3.52
C ALA A 366 -8.98 -4.34 2.78
N TYR A 367 -10.01 -3.50 2.97
CA TYR A 367 -11.30 -3.65 2.29
C TYR A 367 -11.18 -3.51 0.76
N ALA A 368 -10.44 -2.52 0.28
CA ALA A 368 -10.30 -2.28 -1.15
C ALA A 368 -9.63 -3.45 -1.88
N PHE A 369 -8.58 -4.05 -1.28
CA PHE A 369 -7.97 -5.27 -1.80
C PHE A 369 -8.90 -6.49 -1.69
N GLU A 370 -9.63 -6.64 -0.58
CA GLU A 370 -10.57 -7.76 -0.39
C GLU A 370 -11.69 -7.73 -1.43
N GLN A 371 -12.25 -6.55 -1.70
CA GLN A 371 -13.38 -6.35 -2.61
C GLN A 371 -12.99 -6.14 -4.07
N ASP A 372 -11.71 -6.37 -4.45
CA ASP A 372 -11.21 -6.22 -5.83
C ASP A 372 -11.40 -4.80 -6.41
N LEU A 373 -11.32 -3.77 -5.57
CA LEU A 373 -11.35 -2.38 -6.02
C LEU A 373 -9.98 -1.91 -6.49
N ILE A 374 -8.94 -2.47 -5.90
CA ILE A 374 -7.54 -2.32 -6.28
C ILE A 374 -6.84 -3.68 -6.25
N SER A 375 -5.73 -3.81 -6.96
CA SER A 375 -4.95 -5.02 -7.02
C SER A 375 -3.46 -4.74 -6.81
N LEU A 376 -2.65 -5.79 -6.78
CA LEU A 376 -1.20 -5.69 -6.66
C LEU A 376 -0.53 -6.80 -7.42
N TYR A 377 0.56 -6.46 -8.12
CA TYR A 377 1.31 -7.43 -8.91
C TYR A 377 2.81 -7.36 -8.66
N GLN A 378 3.45 -8.54 -8.74
CA GLN A 378 4.89 -8.66 -8.96
C GLN A 378 5.13 -8.97 -10.43
N ILE A 379 5.96 -8.16 -11.08
CA ILE A 379 6.23 -8.22 -12.52
C ILE A 379 7.72 -8.40 -12.73
N VAL A 380 8.13 -9.54 -13.29
CA VAL A 380 9.54 -9.83 -13.62
C VAL A 380 9.80 -9.45 -15.07
N CYS A 381 10.88 -8.76 -15.32
CA CYS A 381 11.26 -8.32 -16.67
C CYS A 381 12.78 -8.33 -16.90
N VAL A 382 13.14 -8.32 -18.17
CA VAL A 382 14.52 -8.21 -18.69
C VAL A 382 14.57 -7.13 -19.78
N LYS A 383 15.77 -6.83 -20.29
CA LYS A 383 15.89 -5.98 -21.50
C LYS A 383 15.25 -6.66 -22.70
N ALA A 384 14.45 -5.92 -23.48
CA ALA A 384 13.85 -6.45 -24.71
C ALA A 384 14.92 -6.75 -25.77
N GLY A 385 14.62 -7.72 -26.66
CA GLY A 385 15.48 -8.07 -27.80
C GLY A 385 16.73 -8.90 -27.45
N ARG A 386 16.74 -9.52 -26.26
CA ARG A 386 17.86 -10.36 -25.82
C ARG A 386 17.66 -11.83 -26.17
N ARG A 387 18.76 -12.54 -26.41
CA ARG A 387 18.80 -14.00 -26.44
C ARG A 387 18.93 -14.49 -24.99
N SER A 388 17.81 -14.80 -24.34
CA SER A 388 17.76 -15.28 -22.96
C SER A 388 18.01 -16.79 -22.88
N SER A 389 19.20 -17.25 -23.22
CA SER A 389 19.58 -18.67 -23.08
C SER A 389 19.68 -19.15 -21.63
N THR A 390 19.63 -18.24 -20.67
CA THR A 390 19.84 -18.52 -19.24
C THR A 390 18.56 -18.58 -18.41
N LEU A 391 17.39 -18.22 -18.98
CA LEU A 391 16.13 -18.23 -18.23
C LEU A 391 15.55 -19.65 -18.19
N PRO A 392 15.10 -20.12 -17.00
CA PRO A 392 14.38 -21.40 -16.90
C PRO A 392 13.10 -21.38 -17.72
N TRP A 393 12.79 -22.48 -18.39
CA TRP A 393 11.55 -22.65 -19.16
C TRP A 393 10.29 -22.66 -18.30
N SER A 394 10.39 -23.08 -17.04
CA SER A 394 9.27 -23.16 -16.10
C SER A 394 9.46 -22.27 -14.90
N ARG A 395 8.36 -21.97 -14.22
CA ARG A 395 8.33 -21.22 -12.95
C ARG A 395 8.79 -22.01 -11.73
N ASN A 396 9.15 -23.30 -11.87
CA ASN A 396 9.50 -24.18 -10.74
C ASN A 396 10.59 -23.60 -9.84
N TYR A 397 11.56 -22.84 -10.40
CA TYR A 397 12.61 -22.21 -9.64
C TYR A 397 12.12 -21.17 -8.62
N MET A 398 10.96 -20.54 -8.88
CA MET A 398 10.37 -19.54 -7.99
C MET A 398 9.80 -20.16 -6.70
N TYR A 399 9.39 -21.44 -6.79
CA TYR A 399 8.71 -22.19 -5.72
C TYR A 399 9.59 -23.30 -5.12
N ALA A 400 10.78 -23.52 -5.68
CA ALA A 400 11.71 -24.51 -5.15
C ALA A 400 12.11 -24.14 -3.70
N GLN A 401 12.04 -25.13 -2.79
CA GLN A 401 12.60 -24.95 -1.45
C GLN A 401 14.11 -24.75 -1.56
N ASP A 402 14.67 -23.82 -0.77
CA ASP A 402 16.09 -23.54 -0.81
C ASP A 402 16.88 -24.78 -0.37
N ALA A 403 17.53 -25.43 -1.33
CA ALA A 403 18.56 -26.44 -1.06
C ALA A 403 19.88 -25.80 -0.56
N ARG A 404 19.90 -24.50 -0.23
CA ARG A 404 21.12 -23.80 0.21
C ARG A 404 21.34 -24.05 1.68
N PRO A 405 22.54 -24.51 2.09
CA PRO A 405 22.89 -24.55 3.51
C PRO A 405 22.82 -23.12 4.08
N ALA A 406 22.35 -23.01 5.32
CA ALA A 406 22.43 -21.74 6.04
C ALA A 406 23.88 -21.22 5.95
N PRO A 407 24.08 -19.89 5.72
CA PRO A 407 25.43 -19.35 5.71
C PRO A 407 26.11 -19.69 7.03
N VAL A 408 27.26 -20.30 6.93
CA VAL A 408 28.13 -20.53 8.08
C VAL A 408 28.56 -19.13 8.54
N LEU A 409 27.99 -18.66 9.63
CA LEU A 409 28.48 -17.47 10.32
C LEU A 409 29.92 -17.81 10.74
N ALA A 410 30.89 -17.26 10.02
CA ALA A 410 32.27 -17.24 10.54
C ALA A 410 32.25 -16.41 11.84
N HIS A 411 32.60 -17.04 12.94
CA HIS A 411 32.74 -16.46 14.27
C HIS A 411 33.76 -15.33 14.30
#